data_37f81904530eae0edb8ecc785a24fc04
#
_entry.id   37f81904530eae0edb8ecc785a24fc04
#
_cell.length_a   1.000
_cell.length_b   1.000
_cell.length_c   1.000
_cell.angle_alpha   90.00
_cell.angle_beta   90.00
_cell.angle_gamma   90.00
#
_symmetry.space_group_name_H-M   'P 1'
#
loop_
_entity.id
_entity.type
_entity.pdbx_description
1 polymer ?
#
loop_
_entity_poly.entity_id
_entity_poly.type
_entity_poly.pdbx_seq_one_letter_code
_entity_poly.pdbx_strand_id
1 'polypeptide(L)'
;MKVTTLDTQVAEQIGHAFGYYDYGEEVGMGAFYRSKDAVATYIAGYVRMTFEGGMLYTISERGEGYIAYKVPGQKLKLRAGMQLVKALFHSMSLKELIRMGQGVSKGGTSLQDRMKKEKKPYIFVGMVCVPEQYQGQGYMRKTPIPRTLAMTIYG
;
A
#
# COMPACT_ATOMS: atom_id res chain seq x y z
N MET A 1 13.93 4.42 -7.63
CA MET A 1 13.99 3.57 -8.85
C MET A 1 12.84 2.56 -8.86
N LYS A 2 12.43 2.05 -10.02
CA LYS A 2 11.40 1.01 -10.09
C LYS A 2 11.97 -0.33 -9.64
N VAL A 3 11.22 -1.08 -8.83
CA VAL A 3 11.60 -2.44 -8.42
C VAL A 3 11.43 -3.39 -9.59
N THR A 4 12.50 -4.07 -9.99
CA THR A 4 12.52 -5.02 -11.13
C THR A 4 12.50 -6.47 -10.68
N THR A 5 12.96 -6.74 -9.47
CA THR A 5 12.92 -8.05 -8.81
C THR A 5 12.39 -7.87 -7.41
N LEU A 6 11.52 -8.77 -6.97
CA LEU A 6 10.97 -8.75 -5.61
C LEU A 6 11.23 -10.10 -4.97
N ASP A 7 12.08 -10.11 -3.94
CA ASP A 7 12.24 -11.26 -3.07
C ASP A 7 10.96 -11.46 -2.22
N THR A 8 10.57 -12.70 -2.02
CA THR A 8 9.45 -13.05 -1.14
C THR A 8 9.65 -12.52 0.27
N GLN A 9 10.87 -12.58 0.80
CA GLN A 9 11.22 -12.07 2.12
C GLN A 9 11.00 -10.56 2.25
N VAL A 10 11.31 -9.79 1.21
CA VAL A 10 11.09 -8.33 1.22
C VAL A 10 9.60 -8.00 1.34
N ALA A 11 8.73 -8.71 0.61
CA ALA A 11 7.30 -8.51 0.72
C ALA A 11 6.77 -8.86 2.12
N GLU A 12 7.31 -9.91 2.74
CA GLU A 12 6.96 -10.33 4.10
C GLU A 12 7.48 -9.35 5.16
N GLN A 13 8.71 -8.85 5.03
CA GLN A 13 9.27 -7.81 5.91
C GLN A 13 8.43 -6.52 5.86
N ILE A 14 8.03 -6.07 4.68
CA ILE A 14 7.14 -4.92 4.55
C ILE A 14 5.78 -5.22 5.21
N GLY A 15 5.24 -6.40 4.98
CA GLY A 15 4.00 -6.85 5.62
C GLY A 15 4.09 -6.82 7.14
N HIS A 16 5.18 -7.36 7.69
CA HIS A 16 5.48 -7.37 9.12
C HIS A 16 5.56 -5.96 9.68
N ALA A 17 6.33 -5.07 9.03
CA ALA A 17 6.48 -3.68 9.45
C ALA A 17 5.15 -2.94 9.58
N PHE A 18 4.16 -3.24 8.74
CA PHE A 18 2.81 -2.68 8.86
C PHE A 18 1.93 -3.40 9.90
N GLY A 19 1.99 -4.73 9.95
CA GLY A 19 1.16 -5.53 10.83
C GLY A 19 1.51 -5.35 12.31
N TYR A 20 2.78 -5.09 12.59
CA TYR A 20 3.31 -4.98 13.94
C TYR A 20 3.66 -3.55 14.35
N TYR A 21 3.43 -2.57 13.48
CA TYR A 21 3.63 -1.18 13.83
C TYR A 21 2.71 -0.78 14.98
N ASP A 22 3.28 -0.06 15.95
CA ASP A 22 2.52 0.48 17.07
C ASP A 22 1.91 1.84 16.66
N TYR A 23 0.59 1.82 16.49
CA TYR A 23 -0.20 3.02 16.16
C TYR A 23 -0.60 3.81 17.41
N GLY A 24 -0.11 3.45 18.59
CA GLY A 24 -0.53 4.06 19.86
C GLY A 24 -2.01 3.80 20.15
N GLU A 25 -2.76 4.86 20.41
CA GLU A 25 -4.21 4.78 20.67
C GLU A 25 -5.04 4.57 19.40
N GLU A 26 -4.46 4.77 18.21
CA GLU A 26 -5.15 4.59 16.95
C GLU A 26 -5.17 3.11 16.54
N VAL A 27 -6.34 2.61 16.20
CA VAL A 27 -6.51 1.19 15.84
C VAL A 27 -5.94 0.87 14.44
N GLY A 28 -5.73 1.89 13.62
CA GLY A 28 -5.17 1.74 12.28
C GLY A 28 -5.89 0.69 11.43
N MET A 29 -5.11 -0.05 10.65
CA MET A 29 -5.64 -1.16 9.82
C MET A 29 -6.14 -2.33 10.67
N GLY A 30 -5.66 -2.48 11.91
CA GLY A 30 -6.05 -3.56 12.82
C GLY A 30 -7.55 -3.61 13.13
N ALA A 31 -8.28 -2.48 12.96
CA ALA A 31 -9.74 -2.43 13.14
C ALA A 31 -10.53 -3.44 12.28
N PHE A 32 -10.00 -3.79 11.12
CA PHE A 32 -10.66 -4.64 10.14
C PHE A 32 -10.15 -6.07 10.11
N TYR A 33 -8.99 -6.34 10.73
CA TYR A 33 -8.31 -7.62 10.68
C TYR A 33 -8.32 -8.31 12.05
N ARG A 34 -8.42 -9.64 12.04
CA ARG A 34 -8.47 -10.47 13.26
C ARG A 34 -7.15 -10.53 14.03
N SER A 35 -6.02 -10.25 13.39
CA SER A 35 -4.69 -10.31 13.99
C SER A 35 -3.69 -9.45 13.23
N LYS A 36 -2.54 -9.17 13.88
CA LYS A 36 -1.38 -8.52 13.27
C LYS A 36 -0.84 -9.32 12.08
N ASP A 37 -0.81 -10.65 12.18
CA ASP A 37 -0.42 -11.54 11.08
C ASP A 37 -1.35 -11.45 9.88
N ALA A 38 -2.64 -11.26 10.10
CA ALA A 38 -3.59 -11.07 9.02
C ALA A 38 -3.32 -9.75 8.27
N VAL A 39 -3.00 -8.67 8.99
CA VAL A 39 -2.55 -7.41 8.38
C VAL A 39 -1.26 -7.62 7.61
N ALA A 40 -0.25 -8.27 8.20
CA ALA A 40 1.03 -8.55 7.56
C ALA A 40 0.84 -9.36 6.26
N THR A 41 0.01 -10.40 6.29
CA THR A 41 -0.31 -11.24 5.13
C THR A 41 -0.97 -10.42 4.01
N TYR A 42 -1.95 -9.58 4.36
CA TYR A 42 -2.61 -8.71 3.40
C TYR A 42 -1.63 -7.73 2.76
N ILE A 43 -0.82 -7.04 3.56
CA ILE A 43 0.16 -6.06 3.06
C ILE A 43 1.22 -6.74 2.19
N ALA A 44 1.73 -7.92 2.58
CA ALA A 44 2.66 -8.68 1.73
C ALA A 44 2.04 -9.00 0.36
N GLY A 45 0.78 -9.39 0.32
CA GLY A 45 0.05 -9.59 -0.94
C GLY A 45 -0.18 -8.30 -1.73
N TYR A 46 -0.44 -7.19 -1.05
CA TYR A 46 -0.53 -5.86 -1.66
C TYR A 46 0.80 -5.44 -2.30
N VAL A 47 1.93 -5.68 -1.63
CA VAL A 47 3.27 -5.44 -2.18
C VAL A 47 3.49 -6.25 -3.46
N ARG A 48 3.16 -7.55 -3.45
CA ARG A 48 3.24 -8.41 -4.65
C ARG A 48 2.35 -7.89 -5.77
N MET A 49 1.13 -7.45 -5.47
CA MET A 49 0.21 -6.84 -6.43
C MET A 49 0.81 -5.58 -7.05
N THR A 50 1.38 -4.67 -6.25
CA THR A 50 1.98 -3.44 -6.74
C THR A 50 3.24 -3.69 -7.57
N PHE A 51 4.03 -4.69 -7.21
CA PHE A 51 5.17 -5.15 -7.98
C PHE A 51 4.75 -5.69 -9.36
N GLU A 52 3.81 -6.64 -9.41
CA GLU A 52 3.28 -7.20 -10.65
C GLU A 52 2.60 -6.13 -11.54
N GLY A 53 1.98 -5.14 -10.91
CA GLY A 53 1.39 -3.98 -11.59
C GLY A 53 2.42 -2.96 -12.09
N GLY A 54 3.70 -3.13 -11.72
CA GLY A 54 4.77 -2.18 -12.05
C GLY A 54 4.61 -0.84 -11.35
N MET A 55 4.03 -0.85 -10.14
CA MET A 55 3.73 0.31 -9.30
C MET A 55 4.61 0.41 -8.07
N LEU A 56 5.54 -0.54 -7.84
CA LEU A 56 6.43 -0.57 -6.70
C LEU A 56 7.79 0.06 -7.04
N TYR A 57 8.24 0.96 -6.19
CA TYR A 57 9.49 1.70 -6.32
C TYR A 57 10.28 1.65 -5.01
N THR A 58 11.60 1.77 -5.12
CA THR A 58 12.52 1.83 -3.98
C THR A 58 13.47 3.00 -4.13
N ILE A 59 14.12 3.40 -3.03
CA ILE A 59 15.14 4.46 -3.00
C ILE A 59 16.38 4.01 -3.76
N SER A 60 16.90 2.83 -3.44
CA SER A 60 18.08 2.22 -4.06
C SER A 60 17.94 0.69 -4.14
N GLU A 61 18.92 0.03 -4.71
CA GLU A 61 18.99 -1.44 -4.77
C GLU A 61 19.06 -2.10 -3.38
N ARG A 62 19.46 -1.35 -2.36
CA ARG A 62 19.52 -1.85 -0.97
C ARG A 62 18.14 -1.91 -0.29
N GLY A 63 17.10 -1.34 -0.89
CA GLY A 63 15.74 -1.43 -0.38
C GLY A 63 15.50 -0.70 0.94
N GLU A 64 16.12 0.47 1.16
CA GLU A 64 15.98 1.24 2.41
C GLU A 64 14.57 1.85 2.58
N GLY A 65 13.83 1.98 1.50
CA GLY A 65 12.45 2.47 1.54
C GLY A 65 11.70 2.10 0.27
N TYR A 66 10.42 1.83 0.43
CA TYR A 66 9.52 1.44 -0.64
C TYR A 66 8.34 2.39 -0.73
N ILE A 67 7.92 2.65 -1.95
CA ILE A 67 6.67 3.38 -2.23
C ILE A 67 5.91 2.66 -3.34
N ALA A 68 4.62 2.49 -3.13
CA ALA A 68 3.72 2.02 -4.16
C ALA A 68 2.79 3.16 -4.59
N TYR A 69 2.86 3.52 -5.87
CA TYR A 69 1.96 4.53 -6.43
C TYR A 69 1.51 4.16 -7.83
N LYS A 70 0.34 4.67 -8.19
CA LYS A 70 -0.29 4.52 -9.49
C LYS A 70 -0.42 5.87 -10.16
N VAL A 71 0.08 5.96 -11.39
CA VAL A 71 -0.04 7.17 -12.22
C VAL A 71 -1.34 7.17 -13.04
N PRO A 72 -1.81 8.35 -13.51
CA PRO A 72 -2.97 8.44 -14.38
C PRO A 72 -2.80 7.56 -15.63
N GLY A 73 -3.87 6.87 -16.03
CA GLY A 73 -3.87 5.98 -17.20
C GLY A 73 -3.24 4.59 -16.98
N GLN A 74 -2.54 4.35 -15.89
CA GLN A 74 -1.97 3.03 -15.59
C GLN A 74 -3.08 2.04 -15.25
N LYS A 75 -3.19 0.97 -16.04
CA LYS A 75 -4.16 -0.11 -15.81
C LYS A 75 -3.56 -1.18 -14.91
N LEU A 76 -4.35 -1.68 -13.97
CA LEU A 76 -3.97 -2.85 -13.17
C LEU A 76 -4.04 -4.10 -14.06
N LYS A 77 -2.92 -4.84 -14.12
CA LYS A 77 -2.88 -6.12 -14.84
C LYS A 77 -3.76 -7.15 -14.09
N LEU A 78 -4.43 -8.01 -14.82
CA LEU A 78 -5.29 -9.06 -14.24
C LEU A 78 -4.54 -9.92 -13.22
N ARG A 79 -3.30 -10.32 -13.55
CA ARG A 79 -2.42 -11.10 -12.66
C ARG A 79 -2.14 -10.38 -11.35
N ALA A 80 -1.90 -9.06 -11.41
CA ALA A 80 -1.70 -8.24 -10.22
C ALA A 80 -2.97 -8.19 -9.35
N GLY A 81 -4.16 -8.02 -9.98
CA GLY A 81 -5.44 -8.07 -9.27
C GLY A 81 -5.67 -9.41 -8.55
N MET A 82 -5.29 -10.52 -9.17
CA MET A 82 -5.38 -11.87 -8.56
C MET A 82 -4.52 -12.00 -7.30
N GLN A 83 -3.34 -11.39 -7.25
CA GLN A 83 -2.50 -11.38 -6.04
C GLN A 83 -3.22 -10.71 -4.86
N LEU A 84 -3.89 -9.59 -5.10
CA LEU A 84 -4.65 -8.89 -4.05
C LEU A 84 -5.84 -9.73 -3.58
N VAL A 85 -6.60 -10.29 -4.51
CA VAL A 85 -7.74 -11.17 -4.17
C VAL A 85 -7.27 -12.35 -3.33
N LYS A 86 -6.19 -13.03 -3.74
CA LYS A 86 -5.58 -14.12 -2.98
C LYS A 86 -5.19 -13.68 -1.57
N ALA A 87 -4.55 -12.52 -1.44
CA ALA A 87 -4.15 -11.98 -0.14
C ALA A 87 -5.36 -11.69 0.76
N LEU A 88 -6.44 -11.11 0.23
CA LEU A 88 -7.68 -10.86 0.96
C LEU A 88 -8.27 -12.15 1.52
N PHE A 89 -8.40 -13.19 0.69
CA PHE A 89 -8.95 -14.49 1.15
C PHE A 89 -8.06 -15.22 2.15
N HIS A 90 -6.75 -14.98 2.15
CA HIS A 90 -5.84 -15.56 3.14
C HIS A 90 -5.83 -14.78 4.46
N SER A 91 -6.07 -13.47 4.41
CA SER A 91 -5.99 -12.58 5.58
C SER A 91 -7.32 -12.38 6.29
N MET A 92 -8.45 -12.55 5.60
CA MET A 92 -9.78 -12.23 6.10
C MET A 92 -10.78 -13.36 5.85
N SER A 93 -11.68 -13.55 6.82
CA SER A 93 -12.88 -14.35 6.62
C SER A 93 -13.90 -13.61 5.75
N LEU A 94 -14.87 -14.33 5.19
CA LEU A 94 -15.95 -13.72 4.39
C LEU A 94 -16.73 -12.65 5.19
N LYS A 95 -16.97 -12.88 6.50
CA LYS A 95 -17.64 -11.90 7.37
C LYS A 95 -16.84 -10.62 7.52
N GLU A 96 -15.53 -10.71 7.66
CA GLU A 96 -14.61 -9.55 7.76
C GLU A 96 -14.56 -8.78 6.45
N LEU A 97 -14.53 -9.46 5.30
CA LEU A 97 -14.60 -8.84 3.97
C LEU A 97 -15.90 -8.04 3.79
N ILE A 98 -17.05 -8.60 4.17
CA ILE A 98 -18.35 -7.91 4.10
C ILE A 98 -18.34 -6.68 5.02
N ARG A 99 -17.86 -6.83 6.26
CA ARG A 99 -17.77 -5.72 7.23
C ARG A 99 -16.87 -4.60 6.73
N MET A 100 -15.71 -4.92 6.16
CA MET A 100 -14.81 -3.95 5.54
C MET A 100 -15.48 -3.22 4.39
N GLY A 101 -16.15 -3.95 3.48
CA GLY A 101 -16.89 -3.35 2.35
C GLY A 101 -17.99 -2.38 2.82
N GLN A 102 -18.72 -2.72 3.88
CA GLN A 102 -19.72 -1.85 4.50
C GLN A 102 -19.08 -0.62 5.16
N GLY A 103 -17.92 -0.76 5.81
CA GLY A 103 -17.18 0.34 6.41
C GLY A 103 -16.70 1.33 5.36
N VAL A 104 -16.12 0.84 4.27
CA VAL A 104 -15.66 1.67 3.14
C VAL A 104 -16.83 2.40 2.48
N SER A 105 -17.97 1.75 2.28
CA SER A 105 -19.15 2.39 1.67
C SER A 105 -19.76 3.50 2.54
N LYS A 106 -19.62 3.43 3.86
CA LYS A 106 -20.08 4.46 4.81
C LYS A 106 -19.12 5.65 4.94
N GLY A 107 -17.86 5.49 4.50
CA GLY A 107 -16.80 6.50 4.64
C GLY A 107 -16.97 7.75 3.77
N GLY A 108 -18.07 7.87 3.00
CA GLY A 108 -18.33 9.03 2.15
C GLY A 108 -17.50 9.06 0.86
N THR A 109 -17.53 10.20 0.18
CA THR A 109 -16.82 10.37 -1.10
C THR A 109 -15.33 10.64 -0.84
N SER A 110 -14.46 9.73 -1.27
CA SER A 110 -13.02 9.91 -1.15
C SER A 110 -12.48 11.03 -2.06
N LEU A 111 -11.32 11.60 -1.71
CA LEU A 111 -10.63 12.56 -2.59
C LEU A 111 -10.39 11.96 -3.99
N GLN A 112 -10.07 10.66 -4.04
CA GLN A 112 -9.90 9.93 -5.29
C GLN A 112 -11.17 9.93 -6.15
N ASP A 113 -12.33 9.74 -5.54
CA ASP A 113 -13.62 9.74 -6.26
C ASP A 113 -13.96 11.14 -6.75
N ARG A 114 -13.66 12.17 -5.97
CA ARG A 114 -13.79 13.57 -6.40
C ARG A 114 -12.93 13.87 -7.62
N MET A 115 -11.64 13.50 -7.58
CA MET A 115 -10.72 13.71 -8.71
C MET A 115 -11.18 12.96 -9.96
N LYS A 116 -11.67 11.72 -9.82
CA LYS A 116 -12.27 10.96 -10.93
C LYS A 116 -13.50 11.67 -11.52
N LYS A 117 -14.42 12.13 -10.66
CA LYS A 117 -15.62 12.85 -11.07
C LYS A 117 -15.30 14.16 -11.81
N GLU A 118 -14.30 14.89 -11.32
CA GLU A 118 -13.83 16.13 -11.92
C GLU A 118 -12.90 15.92 -13.12
N LYS A 119 -12.61 14.65 -13.48
CA LYS A 119 -11.66 14.27 -14.55
C LYS A 119 -10.26 14.87 -14.38
N LYS A 120 -9.87 15.17 -13.14
CA LYS A 120 -8.55 15.70 -12.83
C LYS A 120 -7.54 14.56 -12.74
N PRO A 121 -6.34 14.69 -13.35
CA PRO A 121 -5.29 13.71 -13.17
C PRO A 121 -4.80 13.71 -11.72
N TYR A 122 -4.58 12.55 -11.14
CA TYR A 122 -4.03 12.38 -9.79
C TYR A 122 -3.10 11.18 -9.74
N ILE A 123 -2.15 11.22 -8.82
CA ILE A 123 -1.33 10.06 -8.48
C ILE A 123 -1.89 9.46 -7.20
N PHE A 124 -2.16 8.17 -7.23
CA PHE A 124 -2.60 7.45 -6.04
C PHE A 124 -1.40 6.80 -5.36
N VAL A 125 -1.04 7.27 -4.16
CA VAL A 125 -0.05 6.62 -3.31
C VAL A 125 -0.78 5.65 -2.41
N GLY A 126 -0.51 4.37 -2.60
CA GLY A 126 -1.15 3.31 -1.84
C GLY A 126 -0.34 2.83 -0.63
N MET A 127 0.98 3.05 -0.64
CA MET A 127 1.86 2.60 0.43
C MET A 127 3.17 3.39 0.42
N VAL A 128 3.67 3.71 1.61
CA VAL A 128 5.06 4.13 1.85
C VAL A 128 5.57 3.34 3.04
N CYS A 129 6.73 2.72 2.91
CA CYS A 129 7.33 1.90 3.95
C CYS A 129 8.84 2.10 4.02
N VAL A 130 9.37 2.19 5.22
CA VAL A 130 10.79 2.05 5.54
C VAL A 130 10.93 0.80 6.40
N PRO A 131 11.63 -0.27 5.93
CA PRO A 131 11.86 -1.48 6.71
C PRO A 131 12.50 -1.16 8.07
N GLU A 132 12.21 -1.96 9.09
CA GLU A 132 12.60 -1.70 10.49
C GLU A 132 14.09 -1.38 10.64
N GLN A 133 14.97 -2.12 9.97
CA GLN A 133 16.43 -1.95 9.98
C GLN A 133 16.91 -0.57 9.49
N TYR A 134 16.06 0.16 8.78
CA TYR A 134 16.37 1.48 8.21
C TYR A 134 15.55 2.62 8.84
N GLN A 135 14.69 2.31 9.80
CA GLN A 135 13.89 3.33 10.49
C GLN A 135 14.78 4.27 11.31
N GLY A 136 14.29 5.48 11.57
CA GLY A 136 15.04 6.51 12.31
C GLY A 136 16.17 7.18 11.52
N GLN A 137 16.52 6.72 10.33
CA GLN A 137 17.65 7.22 9.53
C GLN A 137 17.25 8.25 8.45
N GLY A 138 16.01 8.73 8.49
CA GLY A 138 15.50 9.75 7.57
C GLY A 138 15.19 9.27 6.14
N TYR A 139 15.14 7.97 5.90
CA TYR A 139 14.85 7.42 4.57
C TYR A 139 13.44 7.74 4.05
N MET A 140 12.47 7.97 4.94
CA MET A 140 11.13 8.41 4.52
C MET A 140 11.19 9.67 3.66
N ARG A 141 12.06 10.63 4.00
CA ARG A 141 12.25 11.88 3.24
C ARG A 141 12.95 11.69 1.89
N LYS A 142 13.69 10.59 1.75
CA LYS A 142 14.43 10.24 0.52
C LYS A 142 13.62 9.37 -0.42
N THR A 143 12.44 8.90 0.01
CA THR A 143 11.56 8.07 -0.81
C THR A 143 11.16 8.83 -2.07
N PRO A 144 11.29 8.23 -3.27
CA PRO A 144 11.08 8.90 -4.54
C PRO A 144 9.60 9.18 -4.80
N ILE A 145 9.08 10.22 -4.16
CA ILE A 145 7.75 10.73 -4.44
C ILE A 145 7.83 11.56 -5.73
N PRO A 146 7.04 11.26 -6.76
CA PRO A 146 7.02 12.08 -7.96
C PRO A 146 6.79 13.56 -7.61
N ARG A 147 7.60 14.46 -8.16
CA ARG A 147 7.50 15.91 -7.88
C ARG A 147 6.09 16.46 -8.10
N THR A 148 5.37 15.91 -9.08
CA THR A 148 3.97 16.23 -9.34
C THR A 148 3.03 15.91 -8.17
N LEU A 149 3.40 14.97 -7.30
CA LEU A 149 2.62 14.61 -6.12
C LEU A 149 2.80 15.63 -4.98
N ALA A 150 3.99 16.20 -4.83
CA ALA A 150 4.28 17.19 -3.79
C ALA A 150 3.36 18.42 -3.89
N MET A 151 2.95 18.77 -5.11
CA MET A 151 2.01 19.87 -5.34
C MET A 151 0.55 19.53 -4.98
N THR A 152 0.19 18.26 -4.90
CA THR A 152 -1.20 17.83 -4.63
C THR A 152 -1.43 17.51 -3.14
N ILE A 153 -0.37 17.25 -2.37
CA ILE A 153 -0.47 16.97 -0.93
C ILE A 153 -0.48 18.25 -0.08
N TYR A 154 0.04 19.36 -0.60
CA TYR A 154 0.18 20.65 0.10
C TYR A 154 -0.70 21.78 -0.49
N GLY A 155 -1.64 21.45 -1.37
CA GLY A 155 -2.60 22.40 -1.95
C GLY A 155 -3.98 22.26 -1.36
#